data_a21b5c3866b2dd10c75260f45d1087e7
#
_entry.id   a21b5c3866b2dd10c75260f45d1087e7
#
_cell.length_a   1.000
_cell.length_b   1.000
_cell.length_c   1.000
_cell.angle_alpha   90.00
_cell.angle_beta   90.00
_cell.angle_gamma   90.00
#
_symmetry.space_group_name_H-M   'P 1'
#
loop_
_entity.id
_entity.type
_entity.pdbx_description
1 polymer ?
#
loop_
_entity_poly.entity_id
_entity_poly.type
_entity_poly.pdbx_seq_one_letter_code
_entity_poly.pdbx_strand_id
1 'polypeptide(L)'
;MESARAAGVRRIVLASSVQVNWWQLQRGPFPIRESDPVSPRGWYAATKMFLESIGRGFVELHGLSVIVARLGWCPRPGQEAELASAEGPQDFYFSPGDVGRFLAGCVEAPPDVRFLIVNGTSRPRRKTRLDLTVAETTLGYRPQDTWPEGL
;
A
#
# COMPACT_ATOMS: atom_id res chain seq x y z
N MET A 1 -15.08 -0.35 10.56
CA MET A 1 -14.96 -1.82 10.51
C MET A 1 -16.17 -2.51 11.13
N GLU A 2 -16.70 -2.04 12.27
CA GLU A 2 -17.91 -2.63 12.90
C GLU A 2 -19.10 -2.69 11.96
N SER A 3 -19.41 -1.62 11.23
CA SER A 3 -20.51 -1.59 10.26
C SER A 3 -20.34 -2.63 9.15
N ALA A 4 -19.12 -2.84 8.67
CA ALA A 4 -18.82 -3.86 7.66
C ALA A 4 -19.04 -5.28 8.21
N ARG A 5 -18.61 -5.52 9.45
CA ARG A 5 -18.85 -6.78 10.17
C ARG A 5 -20.34 -7.05 10.33
N ALA A 6 -21.09 -6.06 10.81
CA ALA A 6 -22.55 -6.16 10.99
C ALA A 6 -23.29 -6.42 9.68
N ALA A 7 -22.78 -5.91 8.55
CA ALA A 7 -23.31 -6.13 7.22
C ALA A 7 -22.85 -7.45 6.56
N GLY A 8 -22.12 -8.32 7.27
CA GLY A 8 -21.66 -9.60 6.73
C GLY A 8 -20.55 -9.50 5.69
N VAL A 9 -19.82 -8.37 5.63
CA VAL A 9 -18.67 -8.22 4.73
C VAL A 9 -17.58 -9.21 5.13
N ARG A 10 -17.12 -10.01 4.18
CA ARG A 10 -16.12 -11.06 4.43
C ARG A 10 -14.68 -10.56 4.42
N ARG A 11 -14.40 -9.51 3.63
CA ARG A 11 -13.05 -8.93 3.49
C ARG A 11 -13.12 -7.41 3.50
N ILE A 12 -12.13 -6.80 4.17
CA ILE A 12 -11.94 -5.36 4.21
C ILE A 12 -10.55 -5.04 3.68
N VAL A 13 -10.44 -4.08 2.78
CA VAL A 13 -9.16 -3.51 2.33
C VAL A 13 -8.99 -2.17 3.02
N LEU A 14 -7.91 -2.02 3.80
CA LEU A 14 -7.59 -0.80 4.53
C LEU A 14 -6.51 -0.01 3.79
N ALA A 15 -6.82 1.22 3.40
CA ALA A 15 -5.87 2.12 2.77
C ALA A 15 -4.86 2.66 3.79
N SER A 16 -3.70 1.98 3.91
CA SER A 16 -2.51 2.46 4.61
C SER A 16 -1.62 3.26 3.65
N SER A 17 -0.37 3.47 3.98
CA SER A 17 0.55 4.25 3.17
C SER A 17 1.99 3.76 3.34
N VAL A 18 2.78 3.84 2.30
CA VAL A 18 4.24 3.61 2.37
C VAL A 18 4.94 4.61 3.31
N GLN A 19 4.27 5.70 3.70
CA GLN A 19 4.81 6.67 4.68
C GLN A 19 4.97 6.09 6.09
N VAL A 20 4.41 4.93 6.39
CA VAL A 20 4.72 4.22 7.66
C VAL A 20 6.21 3.86 7.75
N ASN A 21 6.90 3.74 6.61
CA ASN A 21 8.35 3.54 6.50
C ASN A 21 9.09 4.81 6.00
N TRP A 22 8.63 6.02 6.39
CA TRP A 22 9.13 7.29 5.84
C TRP A 22 10.65 7.43 5.87
N TRP A 23 11.29 7.14 7.03
CA TRP A 23 12.73 7.32 7.13
C TRP A 23 13.51 6.31 6.28
N GLN A 24 13.00 5.10 6.15
CA GLN A 24 13.57 4.09 5.27
C GLN A 24 13.37 4.45 3.79
N LEU A 25 12.21 5.01 3.40
CA LEU A 25 12.00 5.54 2.04
C LEU A 25 13.02 6.60 1.64
N GLN A 26 13.57 7.36 2.61
CA GLN A 26 14.58 8.38 2.34
C GLN A 26 16.00 7.80 2.29
N ARG A 27 16.32 6.85 3.15
CA ARG A 27 17.70 6.45 3.45
C ARG A 27 18.03 5.01 3.08
N GLY A 28 17.03 4.14 2.91
CA GLY A 28 17.19 2.69 2.77
C GLY A 28 17.37 1.98 4.11
N PRO A 29 17.76 0.73 4.15
CA PRO A 29 18.11 -0.08 2.97
C PRO A 29 16.90 -0.34 2.07
N PHE A 30 17.16 -0.65 0.79
CA PHE A 30 16.16 -0.96 -0.22
C PHE A 30 16.36 -2.37 -0.80
N PRO A 31 15.31 -3.03 -1.30
CA PRO A 31 13.89 -2.61 -1.25
C PRO A 31 13.30 -2.79 0.16
N ILE A 32 12.32 -1.96 0.50
CA ILE A 32 11.59 -2.02 1.77
C ILE A 32 10.56 -3.14 1.69
N ARG A 33 10.58 -4.04 2.66
CA ARG A 33 9.63 -5.14 2.80
C ARG A 33 8.53 -4.80 3.80
N GLU A 34 7.39 -5.48 3.69
CA GLU A 34 6.30 -5.35 4.65
C GLU A 34 6.69 -5.76 6.08
N SER A 35 7.66 -6.67 6.20
CA SER A 35 8.22 -7.15 7.46
C SER A 35 9.23 -6.21 8.11
N ASP A 36 9.71 -5.19 7.38
CA ASP A 36 10.69 -4.25 7.94
C ASP A 36 10.08 -3.42 9.06
N PRO A 37 10.87 -3.03 10.07
CA PRO A 37 10.42 -2.16 11.14
C PRO A 37 9.87 -0.84 10.58
N VAL A 38 8.69 -0.44 11.05
CA VAL A 38 8.09 0.82 10.65
C VAL A 38 8.90 2.01 11.19
N SER A 39 8.97 3.08 10.40
CA SER A 39 9.75 4.28 10.72
C SER A 39 8.98 5.55 10.30
N PRO A 40 7.83 5.84 10.95
CA PRO A 40 6.92 6.89 10.54
C PRO A 40 7.49 8.29 10.77
N ARG A 41 6.99 9.26 9.99
CA ARG A 41 7.18 10.68 10.23
C ARG A 41 5.83 11.37 10.31
N GLY A 42 5.59 12.04 11.45
CA GLY A 42 4.40 12.87 11.64
C GLY A 42 3.10 12.11 11.85
N TRP A 43 2.04 12.88 12.05
CA TRP A 43 0.73 12.36 12.45
C TRP A 43 0.09 11.44 11.41
N TYR A 44 0.19 11.80 10.12
CA TYR A 44 -0.41 10.99 9.05
C TYR A 44 0.11 9.55 9.08
N ALA A 45 1.43 9.37 9.12
CA ALA A 45 2.01 8.02 9.17
C ALA A 45 1.61 7.28 10.45
N ALA A 46 1.57 7.99 11.60
CA ALA A 46 1.13 7.41 12.87
C ALA A 46 -0.34 6.93 12.82
N THR A 47 -1.25 7.70 12.20
CA THR A 47 -2.65 7.26 12.03
C THR A 47 -2.76 6.05 11.14
N LYS A 48 -1.90 5.90 10.13
CA LYS A 48 -1.87 4.71 9.28
C LYS A 48 -1.36 3.48 10.03
N MET A 49 -0.35 3.61 10.89
CA MET A 49 0.07 2.53 11.77
C MET A 49 -1.03 2.10 12.75
N PHE A 50 -1.76 3.06 13.31
CA PHE A 50 -2.93 2.76 14.14
C PHE A 50 -3.99 1.97 13.38
N LEU A 51 -4.27 2.36 12.13
CA LEU A 51 -5.19 1.64 11.24
C LEU A 51 -4.73 0.18 10.99
N GLU A 52 -3.44 -0.04 10.74
CA GLU A 52 -2.87 -1.38 10.56
C GLU A 52 -3.05 -2.26 11.80
N SER A 53 -2.81 -1.67 12.99
CA SER A 53 -2.97 -2.36 14.27
C SER A 53 -4.43 -2.73 14.56
N ILE A 54 -5.38 -1.80 14.30
CA ILE A 54 -6.81 -2.09 14.42
C ILE A 54 -7.23 -3.20 13.46
N GLY A 55 -6.74 -3.16 12.20
CA GLY A 55 -7.01 -4.20 11.22
C GLY A 55 -6.64 -5.58 11.71
N ARG A 56 -5.48 -5.75 12.29
CA ARG A 56 -5.04 -7.01 12.90
C ARG A 56 -5.95 -7.42 14.05
N GLY A 57 -6.27 -6.50 14.96
CA GLY A 57 -7.18 -6.79 16.07
C GLY A 57 -8.56 -7.30 15.60
N PHE A 58 -9.11 -6.76 14.53
CA PHE A 58 -10.37 -7.21 13.96
C PHE A 58 -10.31 -8.63 13.39
N VAL A 59 -9.19 -9.02 12.78
CA VAL A 59 -8.98 -10.41 12.34
C VAL A 59 -8.99 -11.35 13.52
N GLU A 60 -8.25 -11.05 14.57
CA GLU A 60 -8.12 -11.91 15.74
C GLU A 60 -9.44 -12.04 16.51
N LEU A 61 -10.17 -10.93 16.68
CA LEU A 61 -11.41 -10.89 17.47
C LEU A 61 -12.64 -11.40 16.70
N HIS A 62 -12.70 -11.16 15.39
CA HIS A 62 -13.94 -11.35 14.63
C HIS A 62 -13.80 -12.28 13.42
N GLY A 63 -12.60 -12.74 13.12
CA GLY A 63 -12.39 -13.66 12.01
C GLY A 63 -12.56 -13.05 10.60
N LEU A 64 -12.63 -11.73 10.47
CA LEU A 64 -12.68 -11.05 9.19
C LEU A 64 -11.36 -11.18 8.43
N SER A 65 -11.42 -11.25 7.11
CA SER A 65 -10.23 -11.06 6.27
C SER A 65 -9.92 -9.56 6.16
N VAL A 66 -8.69 -9.17 6.47
CA VAL A 66 -8.23 -7.77 6.37
C VAL A 66 -6.94 -7.70 5.57
N ILE A 67 -6.97 -6.93 4.48
CA ILE A 67 -5.77 -6.60 3.71
C ILE A 67 -5.44 -5.13 3.93
N VAL A 68 -4.23 -4.87 4.40
CA VAL A 68 -3.68 -3.53 4.63
C VAL A 68 -2.84 -3.15 3.42
N ALA A 69 -3.37 -2.26 2.60
CA ALA A 69 -2.73 -1.75 1.40
C ALA A 69 -1.85 -0.54 1.73
N ARG A 70 -0.53 -0.72 1.78
CA ARG A 70 0.43 0.39 1.89
C ARG A 70 0.61 1.02 0.52
N LEU A 71 -0.20 2.04 0.24
CA LEU A 71 -0.24 2.72 -1.05
C LEU A 71 0.96 3.66 -1.20
N GLY A 72 1.57 3.63 -2.38
CA GLY A 72 2.54 4.60 -2.84
C GLY A 72 1.94 6.00 -3.01
N TRP A 73 2.63 6.87 -3.71
CA TRP A 73 2.09 8.20 -3.98
C TRP A 73 1.10 8.17 -5.13
N CYS A 74 -0.18 8.32 -4.78
CA CYS A 74 -1.27 8.53 -5.72
C CYS A 74 -1.45 10.06 -5.88
N PRO A 75 -0.96 10.68 -6.95
CA PRO A 75 -1.08 12.12 -7.13
C PRO A 75 -2.55 12.52 -7.32
N ARG A 76 -2.89 13.69 -6.79
CA ARG A 76 -4.18 14.34 -7.08
C ARG A 76 -4.01 15.26 -8.30
N PRO A 77 -5.08 15.55 -9.01
CA PRO A 77 -5.03 16.57 -10.07
C PRO A 77 -4.36 17.86 -9.56
N GLY A 78 -3.38 18.37 -10.29
CA GLY A 78 -2.59 19.55 -9.93
C GLY A 78 -1.31 19.28 -9.13
N GLN A 79 -1.02 18.04 -8.76
CA GLN A 79 0.24 17.66 -8.07
C GLN A 79 1.33 17.16 -9.04
N GLU A 80 1.08 17.16 -10.33
CA GLU A 80 1.99 16.64 -11.35
C GLU A 80 3.34 17.37 -11.33
N ALA A 81 3.31 18.71 -11.18
CA ALA A 81 4.51 19.52 -11.11
C ALA A 81 5.35 19.25 -9.85
N GLU A 82 4.69 19.03 -8.71
CA GLU A 82 5.35 18.64 -7.45
C GLU A 82 6.06 17.30 -7.62
N LEU A 83 5.36 16.31 -8.16
CA LEU A 83 5.94 14.99 -8.39
C LEU A 83 7.06 15.03 -9.47
N ALA A 84 6.91 15.84 -10.52
CA ALA A 84 7.92 15.99 -11.55
C ALA A 84 9.23 16.60 -11.02
N SER A 85 9.15 17.48 -10.02
CA SER A 85 10.31 18.12 -9.39
C SER A 85 11.00 17.25 -8.34
N ALA A 86 10.37 16.17 -7.88
CA ALA A 86 10.82 15.37 -6.76
C ALA A 86 11.32 13.98 -7.21
N GLU A 87 12.63 13.79 -7.29
CA GLU A 87 13.22 12.53 -7.81
C GLU A 87 12.83 11.28 -7.02
N GLY A 88 12.83 11.37 -5.69
CA GLY A 88 12.53 10.23 -4.81
C GLY A 88 11.10 9.71 -4.94
N PRO A 89 10.09 10.57 -4.89
CA PRO A 89 8.68 10.20 -5.01
C PRO A 89 8.31 9.50 -6.31
N GLN A 90 9.00 9.77 -7.42
CA GLN A 90 8.76 9.09 -8.70
C GLN A 90 9.02 7.57 -8.63
N ASP A 91 9.85 7.11 -7.68
CA ASP A 91 10.15 5.69 -7.47
C ASP A 91 9.09 4.94 -6.66
N PHE A 92 8.13 5.66 -6.05
CA PHE A 92 6.97 5.09 -5.40
C PHE A 92 5.65 5.75 -5.85
N TYR A 93 5.67 6.31 -7.05
CA TYR A 93 4.47 6.72 -7.77
C TYR A 93 3.50 5.55 -7.91
N PHE A 94 2.21 5.84 -7.85
CA PHE A 94 1.17 4.85 -8.02
C PHE A 94 0.08 5.40 -8.91
N SER A 95 0.08 5.00 -10.18
CA SER A 95 -0.87 5.48 -11.19
C SER A 95 -2.31 5.06 -10.85
N PRO A 96 -3.33 5.79 -11.29
CA PRO A 96 -4.73 5.38 -11.13
C PRO A 96 -5.02 3.99 -11.71
N GLY A 97 -4.42 3.64 -12.85
CA GLY A 97 -4.57 2.34 -13.49
C GLY A 97 -4.00 1.21 -12.63
N ASP A 98 -2.78 1.40 -12.12
CA ASP A 98 -2.14 0.42 -11.24
C ASP A 98 -2.83 0.32 -9.87
N VAL A 99 -3.32 1.43 -9.31
CA VAL A 99 -4.15 1.42 -8.09
C VAL A 99 -5.38 0.54 -8.30
N GLY A 100 -6.09 0.69 -9.43
CA GLY A 100 -7.25 -0.13 -9.75
C GLY A 100 -6.92 -1.62 -9.81
N ARG A 101 -5.86 -1.99 -10.54
CA ARG A 101 -5.38 -3.39 -10.66
C ARG A 101 -4.98 -3.96 -9.30
N PHE A 102 -4.26 -3.20 -8.51
CA PHE A 102 -3.81 -3.60 -7.18
C PHE A 102 -4.97 -3.81 -6.20
N LEU A 103 -5.93 -2.88 -6.16
CA LEU A 103 -7.10 -2.99 -5.29
C LEU A 103 -8.01 -4.14 -5.72
N ALA A 104 -8.16 -4.39 -7.03
CA ALA A 104 -8.86 -5.57 -7.52
C ALA A 104 -8.21 -6.85 -6.99
N GLY A 105 -6.87 -6.98 -7.10
CA GLY A 105 -6.13 -8.10 -6.52
C GLY A 105 -6.33 -8.23 -5.00
N CYS A 106 -6.40 -7.12 -4.27
CA CYS A 106 -6.71 -7.17 -2.83
C CYS A 106 -8.11 -7.73 -2.55
N VAL A 107 -9.11 -7.36 -3.34
CA VAL A 107 -10.49 -7.86 -3.17
C VAL A 107 -10.57 -9.34 -3.54
N GLU A 108 -9.90 -9.74 -4.60
CA GLU A 108 -9.92 -11.10 -5.19
C GLU A 108 -8.88 -12.05 -4.55
N ALA A 109 -8.07 -11.58 -3.61
CA ALA A 109 -7.06 -12.39 -2.95
C ALA A 109 -7.63 -13.73 -2.41
N PRO A 110 -6.82 -14.80 -2.34
CA PRO A 110 -7.27 -16.12 -1.89
C PRO A 110 -8.09 -16.06 -0.60
N PRO A 111 -9.14 -16.89 -0.47
CA PRO A 111 -10.07 -16.83 0.67
C PRO A 111 -9.44 -17.18 2.02
N ASP A 112 -8.33 -17.88 2.03
CA ASP A 112 -7.54 -18.24 3.22
C ASP A 112 -6.66 -17.10 3.72
N VAL A 113 -6.47 -16.03 2.95
CA VAL A 113 -5.77 -14.83 3.39
C VAL A 113 -6.60 -14.11 4.46
N ARG A 114 -6.17 -14.26 5.72
CA ARG A 114 -6.85 -13.67 6.88
C ARG A 114 -6.35 -12.25 7.18
N PHE A 115 -5.05 -12.08 7.27
CA PHE A 115 -4.41 -10.78 7.45
C PHE A 115 -3.20 -10.66 6.53
N LEU A 116 -3.13 -9.57 5.78
CA LEU A 116 -2.01 -9.29 4.90
C LEU A 116 -1.70 -7.80 4.96
N ILE A 117 -0.42 -7.45 5.12
CA ILE A 117 0.10 -6.13 4.80
C ILE A 117 0.80 -6.26 3.46
N VAL A 118 0.55 -5.33 2.54
CA VAL A 118 1.11 -5.40 1.19
C VAL A 118 1.44 -4.01 0.65
N ASN A 119 2.62 -3.87 0.07
CA ASN A 119 3.06 -2.66 -0.62
C ASN A 119 2.47 -2.59 -2.03
N GLY A 120 2.04 -1.39 -2.45
CA GLY A 120 1.54 -1.13 -3.80
C GLY A 120 2.13 0.14 -4.40
N THR A 121 2.78 0.02 -5.57
CA THR A 121 3.30 1.12 -6.39
C THR A 121 3.28 0.73 -7.85
N SER A 122 3.35 1.71 -8.75
CA SER A 122 3.71 1.49 -10.15
C SER A 122 5.20 1.11 -10.28
N ARG A 123 5.66 0.81 -11.50
CA ARG A 123 7.07 0.51 -11.74
C ARG A 123 7.94 1.70 -11.32
N PRO A 124 9.04 1.46 -10.60
CA PRO A 124 9.94 2.53 -10.19
C PRO A 124 10.60 3.15 -11.42
N ARG A 125 10.80 4.46 -11.41
CA ARG A 125 11.48 5.15 -12.51
C ARG A 125 12.99 4.92 -12.52
N ARG A 126 13.61 4.92 -11.35
CA ARG A 126 15.07 4.84 -11.20
C ARG A 126 15.50 3.73 -10.25
N LYS A 127 14.86 3.64 -9.09
CA LYS A 127 15.28 2.74 -8.02
C LYS A 127 14.11 2.03 -7.37
N THR A 128 14.19 0.71 -7.30
CA THR A 128 13.22 -0.10 -6.56
C THR A 128 13.32 0.20 -5.07
N ARG A 129 12.38 0.99 -4.54
CA ARG A 129 12.33 1.35 -3.13
C ARG A 129 11.49 0.39 -2.30
N LEU A 130 10.50 -0.24 -2.90
CA LEU A 130 9.56 -1.14 -2.23
C LEU A 130 9.65 -2.53 -2.84
N ASP A 131 9.64 -3.54 -1.99
CA ASP A 131 9.48 -4.92 -2.42
C ASP A 131 8.00 -5.17 -2.75
N LEU A 132 7.72 -5.68 -3.93
CA LEU A 132 6.37 -6.02 -4.40
C LEU A 132 6.15 -7.54 -4.49
N THR A 133 7.08 -8.35 -3.98
CA THR A 133 6.99 -9.80 -4.05
C THR A 133 5.70 -10.34 -3.45
N VAL A 134 5.26 -9.78 -2.31
CA VAL A 134 4.00 -10.16 -1.68
C VAL A 134 2.80 -9.80 -2.55
N ALA A 135 2.80 -8.62 -3.16
CA ALA A 135 1.74 -8.21 -4.09
C ALA A 135 1.70 -9.11 -5.33
N GLU A 136 2.85 -9.48 -5.87
CA GLU A 136 2.92 -10.35 -7.04
C GLU A 136 2.46 -11.78 -6.72
N THR A 137 2.97 -12.37 -5.65
CA THR A 137 2.74 -13.79 -5.34
C THR A 137 1.38 -14.06 -4.73
N THR A 138 0.84 -13.14 -3.92
CA THR A 138 -0.42 -13.33 -3.21
C THR A 138 -1.61 -12.70 -3.92
N LEU A 139 -1.41 -11.55 -4.58
CA LEU A 139 -2.50 -10.82 -5.24
C LEU A 139 -2.47 -10.93 -6.76
N GLY A 140 -1.42 -11.53 -7.34
CA GLY A 140 -1.19 -11.53 -8.79
C GLY A 140 -0.92 -10.14 -9.38
N TYR A 141 -0.65 -9.14 -8.52
CA TYR A 141 -0.44 -7.78 -8.96
C TYR A 141 0.92 -7.59 -9.60
N ARG A 142 0.93 -7.04 -10.82
CA ARG A 142 2.14 -6.61 -11.53
C ARG A 142 1.95 -5.18 -12.02
N PRO A 143 2.80 -4.22 -11.62
CA PRO A 143 2.69 -2.84 -12.08
C PRO A 143 2.90 -2.75 -13.60
N GLN A 144 2.11 -1.89 -14.27
CA GLN A 144 2.16 -1.69 -15.71
C GLN A 144 2.65 -0.30 -16.10
N ASP A 145 2.42 0.69 -15.25
CA ASP A 145 2.75 2.07 -15.52
C ASP A 145 4.09 2.48 -14.86
N THR A 146 4.73 3.50 -15.42
CA THR A 146 5.90 4.17 -14.85
C THR A 146 5.64 5.67 -14.88
N TRP A 147 6.05 6.44 -13.86
CA TRP A 147 5.91 7.91 -13.92
C TRP A 147 6.46 8.46 -15.23
N PRO A 148 5.72 9.33 -15.98
CA PRO A 148 4.39 9.91 -15.71
C PRO A 148 3.21 9.18 -16.38
N GLU A 149 3.36 7.94 -16.80
CA GLU A 149 2.31 7.16 -17.46
C GLU A 149 1.07 7.02 -16.56
N GLY A 150 -0.12 7.08 -17.17
CA GLY A 150 -1.39 6.87 -16.48
C GLY A 150 -1.92 8.09 -15.72
N LEU A 151 -1.34 9.28 -15.94
CA LEU A 151 -1.88 10.55 -15.43
C LEU A 151 -3.03 11.07 -16.28
#